data_00f737c968a59165b3c29d7e874caac6
#
_entry.id   00f737c968a59165b3c29d7e874caac6
#
_cell.length_a   1.000
_cell.length_b   1.000
_cell.length_c   1.000
_cell.angle_alpha   90.00
_cell.angle_beta   90.00
_cell.angle_gamma   90.00
#
_symmetry.space_group_name_H-M   'P 1'
#
loop_
_entity.id
_entity.type
_entity.pdbx_description
1 polymer ?
#
loop_
_entity_poly.entity_id
_entity_poly.type
_entity_poly.pdbx_seq_one_letter_code
_entity_poly.pdbx_strand_id
1 'polypeptide(L)'
;GICVFPTGGAKTNVGIFDAIRVFQSSTPKTIVVTAPRILLAEQLSAEYLEFITNANVLHIHSGETRHFSTTKPNVIRNWYEQAQGHKLIFTTYNSLQQLQRADIKVNTTLFDEAHNSVQRHFFPAVEHFAAEAKRCYFFTATPKYSATVAKPGMNDVAVYGNIIAKVPAPELVQGGYIIPPKVITAPMRLSVKGEDIAQRDCEYLMQIIQDNPVDKILVCAKATRHIIALLSESDFADQIAEQGYSVLHITAKHGAFIDGQKVNREVFFDTLNAWGKDPDKKFVVLHHSILAEGINISALEAVVFLRSMDVVGIGQTVGRTLRLHPQDAAGIRSGAIQAGDLSSYTKSYGLVVCPVFDKASTGTAKAVQNVVDIIFKQGEVAVSIVRR
;
A
#
# COMPACT_ATOMS: atom_id res chain seq x y z
N GLY A 1 -4.84 6.39 -19.44
CA GLY A 1 -5.82 5.34 -19.13
C GLY A 1 -5.59 4.69 -17.79
N ILE A 2 -6.60 4.00 -17.29
CA ILE A 2 -6.60 3.35 -15.97
C ILE A 2 -6.01 1.93 -16.10
N CYS A 3 -5.09 1.60 -15.21
CA CYS A 3 -4.50 0.27 -15.06
C CYS A 3 -4.93 -0.33 -13.72
N VAL A 4 -5.76 -1.37 -13.75
CA VAL A 4 -6.29 -2.01 -12.54
C VAL A 4 -5.54 -3.30 -12.25
N PHE A 5 -4.74 -3.26 -11.19
CA PHE A 5 -3.95 -4.40 -10.72
C PHE A 5 -4.17 -4.60 -9.23
N PRO A 6 -4.43 -5.81 -8.76
CA PRO A 6 -4.47 -6.09 -7.33
C PRO A 6 -3.17 -5.68 -6.63
N THR A 7 -3.23 -5.47 -5.32
CA THR A 7 -2.03 -5.27 -4.51
C THR A 7 -1.13 -6.50 -4.65
N GLY A 8 0.17 -6.29 -4.91
CA GLY A 8 1.10 -7.37 -5.24
C GLY A 8 1.14 -7.75 -6.73
N GLY A 9 0.25 -7.18 -7.58
CA GLY A 9 0.15 -7.46 -9.02
C GLY A 9 1.19 -6.76 -9.90
N ALA A 10 2.38 -6.45 -9.38
CA ALA A 10 3.52 -5.90 -10.12
C ALA A 10 3.27 -4.54 -10.83
N LYS A 11 2.41 -3.67 -10.28
CA LYS A 11 2.15 -2.31 -10.82
C LYS A 11 3.44 -1.53 -11.10
N THR A 12 4.36 -1.53 -10.14
CA THR A 12 5.66 -0.83 -10.25
C THR A 12 6.47 -1.34 -11.44
N ASN A 13 6.54 -2.66 -11.62
CA ASN A 13 7.29 -3.27 -12.72
C ASN A 13 6.76 -2.84 -14.09
N VAL A 14 5.44 -2.76 -14.25
CA VAL A 14 4.82 -2.27 -15.50
C VAL A 14 5.24 -0.82 -15.77
N GLY A 15 5.25 0.04 -14.74
CA GLY A 15 5.73 1.41 -14.84
C GLY A 15 7.22 1.50 -15.20
N ILE A 16 8.07 0.66 -14.58
CA ILE A 16 9.50 0.57 -14.89
C ILE A 16 9.72 0.14 -16.34
N PHE A 17 9.05 -0.90 -16.81
CA PHE A 17 9.18 -1.36 -18.21
C PHE A 17 8.74 -0.30 -19.21
N ASP A 18 7.65 0.42 -18.97
CA ASP A 18 7.26 1.54 -19.84
C ASP A 18 8.29 2.66 -19.81
N ALA A 19 8.85 2.99 -18.66
CA ALA A 19 9.90 4.01 -18.54
C ALA A 19 11.17 3.62 -19.28
N ILE A 20 11.63 2.38 -19.17
CA ILE A 20 12.76 1.85 -19.94
C ILE A 20 12.49 2.00 -21.46
N ARG A 21 11.31 1.59 -21.91
CA ARG A 21 10.92 1.71 -23.31
C ARG A 21 10.88 3.16 -23.79
N VAL A 22 10.39 4.08 -22.96
CA VAL A 22 10.37 5.52 -23.30
C VAL A 22 11.78 6.09 -23.40
N PHE A 23 12.69 5.65 -22.51
CA PHE A 23 14.09 6.11 -22.47
C PHE A 23 15.02 5.44 -23.51
N GLN A 24 14.51 4.52 -24.32
CA GLN A 24 15.18 4.07 -25.53
C GLN A 24 15.13 5.12 -26.66
N SER A 25 14.38 6.20 -26.48
CA SER A 25 14.29 7.30 -27.44
C SER A 25 15.64 8.03 -27.59
N SER A 26 16.01 8.38 -28.84
CA SER A 26 17.17 9.22 -29.12
C SER A 26 17.00 10.68 -28.69
N THR A 27 15.76 11.10 -28.41
CA THR A 27 15.47 12.46 -27.92
C THR A 27 15.16 12.42 -26.42
N PRO A 28 15.64 13.42 -25.64
CA PRO A 28 15.36 13.49 -24.22
C PRO A 28 13.86 13.38 -23.91
N LYS A 29 13.53 12.58 -22.90
CA LYS A 29 12.16 12.37 -22.40
C LYS A 29 12.10 12.66 -20.93
N THR A 30 10.95 13.15 -20.49
CA THR A 30 10.66 13.42 -19.07
C THR A 30 9.51 12.53 -18.64
N ILE A 31 9.75 11.75 -17.60
CA ILE A 31 8.75 10.89 -16.93
C ILE A 31 8.54 11.39 -15.51
N VAL A 32 7.28 11.51 -15.10
CA VAL A 32 6.88 11.86 -13.74
C VAL A 32 6.16 10.68 -13.11
N VAL A 33 6.63 10.25 -11.95
CA VAL A 33 6.01 9.22 -11.12
C VAL A 33 5.46 9.89 -9.87
N THR A 34 4.15 9.80 -9.68
CA THR A 34 3.42 10.44 -8.58
C THR A 34 2.93 9.40 -7.58
N ALA A 35 3.27 9.59 -6.32
CA ALA A 35 2.89 8.72 -5.20
C ALA A 35 2.02 9.47 -4.17
N PRO A 36 1.20 8.79 -3.36
CA PRO A 36 0.39 9.45 -2.34
C PRO A 36 1.21 10.01 -1.17
N ARG A 37 2.39 9.44 -0.89
CA ARG A 37 3.24 9.84 0.24
C ARG A 37 4.71 9.85 -0.11
N ILE A 38 5.48 10.62 0.64
CA ILE A 38 6.94 10.75 0.47
C ILE A 38 7.63 9.39 0.55
N LEU A 39 7.31 8.59 1.56
CA LEU A 39 7.93 7.27 1.73
C LEU A 39 7.70 6.35 0.53
N LEU A 40 6.50 6.37 -0.05
CA LEU A 40 6.23 5.59 -1.26
C LEU A 40 6.95 6.17 -2.49
N ALA A 41 7.08 7.49 -2.59
CA ALA A 41 7.87 8.12 -3.66
C ALA A 41 9.35 7.71 -3.59
N GLU A 42 9.93 7.63 -2.39
CA GLU A 42 11.29 7.14 -2.16
C GLU A 42 11.44 5.67 -2.51
N GLN A 43 10.48 4.83 -2.09
CA GLN A 43 10.48 3.40 -2.43
C GLN A 43 10.39 3.18 -3.94
N LEU A 44 9.45 3.85 -4.63
CA LEU A 44 9.33 3.79 -6.08
C LEU A 44 10.62 4.27 -6.76
N SER A 45 11.22 5.36 -6.26
CA SER A 45 12.51 5.83 -6.78
C SER A 45 13.59 4.75 -6.68
N ALA A 46 13.74 4.10 -5.52
CA ALA A 46 14.70 3.03 -5.34
C ALA A 46 14.46 1.87 -6.31
N GLU A 47 13.19 1.41 -6.44
CA GLU A 47 12.82 0.33 -7.36
C GLU A 47 13.07 0.68 -8.84
N TYR A 48 12.75 1.91 -9.28
CA TYR A 48 13.00 2.36 -10.65
C TYR A 48 14.49 2.46 -10.96
N LEU A 49 15.30 2.96 -10.02
CA LEU A 49 16.72 3.18 -10.20
C LEU A 49 17.56 1.89 -10.17
N GLU A 50 17.01 0.76 -9.73
CA GLU A 50 17.63 -0.54 -9.94
C GLU A 50 17.77 -0.88 -11.44
N PHE A 51 16.87 -0.37 -12.29
CA PHE A 51 16.80 -0.69 -13.71
C PHE A 51 17.11 0.49 -14.64
N ILE A 52 16.97 1.73 -14.17
CA ILE A 52 17.12 2.94 -14.97
C ILE A 52 18.32 3.73 -14.46
N THR A 53 19.41 3.68 -15.21
CA THR A 53 20.69 4.35 -14.87
C THR A 53 21.01 5.54 -15.77
N ASN A 54 20.23 5.75 -16.84
CA ASN A 54 20.50 6.74 -17.89
C ASN A 54 19.58 7.98 -17.83
N ALA A 55 19.07 8.32 -16.65
CA ALA A 55 18.21 9.47 -16.44
C ALA A 55 18.70 10.35 -15.28
N ASN A 56 18.51 11.67 -15.41
CA ASN A 56 18.67 12.61 -14.31
C ASN A 56 17.46 12.50 -13.38
N VAL A 57 17.71 12.44 -12.07
CA VAL A 57 16.69 12.20 -11.06
C VAL A 57 16.40 13.48 -10.28
N LEU A 58 15.11 13.77 -10.08
CA LEU A 58 14.64 14.87 -9.25
C LEU A 58 13.52 14.36 -8.33
N HIS A 59 13.59 14.72 -7.06
CA HIS A 59 12.50 14.52 -6.11
C HIS A 59 11.77 15.83 -5.82
N ILE A 60 10.43 15.81 -5.87
CA ILE A 60 9.60 16.99 -5.61
C ILE A 60 8.70 16.69 -4.40
N HIS A 61 9.27 16.84 -3.21
CA HIS A 61 8.60 16.74 -1.93
C HIS A 61 9.43 17.37 -0.82
N SER A 62 8.85 17.56 0.37
CA SER A 62 9.49 18.22 1.51
C SER A 62 10.24 17.26 2.44
N GLY A 63 10.29 15.96 2.13
CA GLY A 63 11.01 14.98 2.92
C GLY A 63 12.48 14.89 2.58
N GLU A 64 13.24 14.25 3.46
CA GLU A 64 14.64 13.91 3.24
C GLU A 64 14.75 12.85 2.14
N THR A 65 15.78 12.97 1.30
CA THR A 65 16.09 12.03 0.23
C THR A 65 17.58 12.07 -0.08
N ARG A 66 18.11 11.01 -0.68
CA ARG A 66 19.51 10.95 -1.16
C ARG A 66 19.71 11.65 -2.51
N HIS A 67 18.61 12.04 -3.16
CA HIS A 67 18.61 12.71 -4.45
C HIS A 67 18.40 14.21 -4.30
N PHE A 68 18.72 14.96 -5.33
CA PHE A 68 18.37 16.38 -5.37
C PHE A 68 16.86 16.55 -5.24
N SER A 69 16.42 17.36 -4.30
CA SER A 69 15.00 17.58 -4.04
C SER A 69 14.66 19.06 -3.86
N THR A 70 13.48 19.44 -4.34
CA THR A 70 12.97 20.80 -4.16
C THR A 70 11.46 20.83 -4.40
N THR A 71 10.78 21.75 -3.72
CA THR A 71 9.37 22.08 -3.98
C THR A 71 9.19 23.49 -4.57
N LYS A 72 10.30 24.19 -4.90
CA LYS A 72 10.26 25.54 -5.46
C LYS A 72 10.16 25.49 -6.99
N PRO A 73 9.09 26.03 -7.62
CA PRO A 73 8.86 25.93 -9.07
C PRO A 73 10.00 26.45 -9.92
N ASN A 74 10.59 27.60 -9.55
CA ASN A 74 11.73 28.17 -10.26
C ASN A 74 12.99 27.28 -10.21
N VAL A 75 13.22 26.59 -9.07
CA VAL A 75 14.35 25.66 -8.94
C VAL A 75 14.10 24.38 -9.76
N ILE A 76 12.85 23.89 -9.79
CA ILE A 76 12.45 22.77 -10.65
C ILE A 76 12.70 23.11 -12.12
N ARG A 77 12.26 24.29 -12.56
CA ARG A 77 12.47 24.75 -13.95
C ARG A 77 13.95 24.86 -14.29
N ASN A 78 14.75 25.50 -13.45
CA ASN A 78 16.19 25.65 -13.66
C ASN A 78 16.88 24.28 -13.76
N TRP A 79 16.55 23.35 -12.86
CA TRP A 79 17.06 21.98 -12.93
C TRP A 79 16.66 21.30 -14.24
N TYR A 80 15.41 21.45 -14.67
CA TYR A 80 14.90 20.86 -15.90
C TYR A 80 15.65 21.38 -17.15
N GLU A 81 15.96 22.66 -17.21
CA GLU A 81 16.68 23.30 -18.30
C GLU A 81 18.16 22.91 -18.35
N GLN A 82 18.79 22.74 -17.18
CA GLN A 82 20.20 22.38 -17.06
C GLN A 82 20.47 20.89 -17.23
N ALA A 83 19.56 20.03 -16.82
CA ALA A 83 19.73 18.59 -16.89
C ALA A 83 19.71 18.10 -18.36
N GLN A 84 20.81 17.48 -18.79
CA GLN A 84 20.93 16.91 -20.13
C GLN A 84 20.40 15.49 -20.18
N GLY A 85 19.82 15.07 -21.32
CA GLY A 85 19.29 13.72 -21.50
C GLY A 85 17.93 13.48 -20.83
N HIS A 86 17.63 12.21 -20.53
CA HIS A 86 16.36 11.81 -19.94
C HIS A 86 16.22 12.30 -18.50
N LYS A 87 14.97 12.52 -18.09
CA LYS A 87 14.62 13.02 -16.76
C LYS A 87 13.55 12.14 -16.12
N LEU A 88 13.83 11.68 -14.91
CA LEU A 88 12.93 10.89 -14.10
C LEU A 88 12.61 11.64 -12.80
N ILE A 89 11.36 12.03 -12.64
CA ILE A 89 10.91 12.90 -11.56
C ILE A 89 9.97 12.10 -10.66
N PHE A 90 10.28 12.05 -9.36
CA PHE A 90 9.40 11.46 -8.35
C PHE A 90 8.75 12.57 -7.53
N THR A 91 7.43 12.51 -7.40
CA THR A 91 6.67 13.54 -6.68
C THR A 91 5.56 12.92 -5.85
N THR A 92 4.98 13.71 -4.96
CA THR A 92 3.75 13.35 -4.26
C THR A 92 2.57 14.13 -4.83
N TYR A 93 1.34 13.60 -4.65
CA TYR A 93 0.13 14.35 -5.01
C TYR A 93 0.10 15.74 -4.39
N ASN A 94 0.59 15.89 -3.14
CA ASN A 94 0.69 17.20 -2.47
C ASN A 94 1.62 18.18 -3.19
N SER A 95 2.68 17.68 -3.80
CA SER A 95 3.70 18.50 -4.44
C SER A 95 3.50 18.65 -5.96
N LEU A 96 2.55 17.91 -6.54
CA LEU A 96 2.29 17.91 -7.98
C LEU A 96 1.94 19.30 -8.52
N GLN A 97 1.25 20.13 -7.73
CA GLN A 97 0.94 21.52 -8.08
C GLN A 97 2.20 22.39 -8.24
N GLN A 98 3.28 22.08 -7.51
CA GLN A 98 4.55 22.83 -7.67
C GLN A 98 5.22 22.47 -8.99
N LEU A 99 5.12 21.21 -9.41
CA LEU A 99 5.58 20.80 -10.73
C LEU A 99 4.76 21.47 -11.86
N GLN A 100 3.43 21.56 -11.70
CA GLN A 100 2.56 22.29 -12.63
C GLN A 100 3.00 23.76 -12.76
N ARG A 101 3.28 24.44 -11.62
CA ARG A 101 3.76 25.84 -11.61
C ARG A 101 5.13 26.01 -12.22
N ALA A 102 5.96 24.98 -12.24
CA ALA A 102 7.25 25.00 -12.92
C ALA A 102 7.13 25.03 -14.44
N ASP A 103 5.97 24.64 -14.99
CA ASP A 103 5.66 24.75 -16.43
C ASP A 103 6.71 24.06 -17.30
N ILE A 104 7.02 22.80 -17.00
CA ILE A 104 7.97 21.97 -17.76
C ILE A 104 7.22 20.98 -18.65
N LYS A 105 7.85 20.57 -19.75
CA LYS A 105 7.25 19.57 -20.64
C LYS A 105 7.43 18.16 -20.10
N VAL A 106 6.32 17.45 -19.94
CA VAL A 106 6.28 16.06 -19.47
C VAL A 106 5.81 15.15 -20.61
N ASN A 107 6.54 14.06 -20.84
CA ASN A 107 6.17 13.09 -21.87
C ASN A 107 5.21 12.01 -21.32
N THR A 108 5.48 11.53 -20.12
CA THR A 108 4.70 10.47 -19.49
C THR A 108 4.48 10.78 -18.01
N THR A 109 3.26 10.62 -17.55
CA THR A 109 2.91 10.66 -16.13
C THR A 109 2.39 9.29 -15.68
N LEU A 110 2.89 8.84 -14.55
CA LEU A 110 2.44 7.62 -13.88
C LEU A 110 1.92 8.01 -12.50
N PHE A 111 0.65 7.76 -12.25
CA PHE A 111 -0.01 8.03 -10.98
C PHE A 111 -0.18 6.71 -10.23
N ASP A 112 0.62 6.50 -9.19
CA ASP A 112 0.47 5.32 -8.34
C ASP A 112 -0.60 5.58 -7.27
N GLU A 113 -1.30 4.51 -6.87
CA GLU A 113 -2.48 4.56 -6.00
C GLU A 113 -3.46 5.67 -6.43
N ALA A 114 -3.83 5.62 -7.71
CA ALA A 114 -4.54 6.69 -8.41
C ALA A 114 -5.94 7.01 -7.86
N HIS A 115 -6.51 6.17 -7.00
CA HIS A 115 -7.73 6.51 -6.25
C HIS A 115 -7.55 7.74 -5.33
N ASN A 116 -6.31 8.18 -5.06
CA ASN A 116 -6.02 9.42 -4.34
C ASN A 116 -6.20 10.66 -5.21
N SER A 117 -6.04 10.55 -6.52
CA SER A 117 -6.09 11.66 -7.48
C SER A 117 -7.44 12.41 -7.51
N VAL A 118 -8.53 11.76 -7.08
CA VAL A 118 -9.87 12.36 -7.03
C VAL A 118 -10.09 13.31 -5.84
N GLN A 119 -9.09 13.48 -4.97
CA GLN A 119 -9.20 14.43 -3.86
C GLN A 119 -9.20 15.86 -4.40
N ARG A 120 -10.09 16.69 -3.88
CA ARG A 120 -10.37 18.06 -4.38
C ARG A 120 -9.13 18.92 -4.56
N HIS A 121 -8.15 18.79 -3.68
CA HIS A 121 -6.92 19.60 -3.73
C HIS A 121 -5.83 19.00 -4.62
N PHE A 122 -5.93 17.73 -5.02
CA PHE A 122 -5.01 17.08 -5.95
C PHE A 122 -5.50 17.14 -7.40
N PHE A 123 -6.80 17.06 -7.57
CA PHE A 123 -7.45 16.90 -8.87
C PHE A 123 -7.04 17.94 -9.92
N PRO A 124 -6.94 19.26 -9.62
CA PRO A 124 -6.57 20.24 -10.64
C PRO A 124 -5.21 20.01 -11.28
N ALA A 125 -4.21 19.59 -10.49
CA ALA A 125 -2.89 19.27 -11.03
C ALA A 125 -2.89 17.93 -11.79
N VAL A 126 -3.68 16.96 -11.35
CA VAL A 126 -3.85 15.68 -12.06
C VAL A 126 -4.51 15.92 -13.43
N GLU A 127 -5.60 16.69 -13.49
CA GLU A 127 -6.30 17.07 -14.72
C GLU A 127 -5.35 17.76 -15.69
N HIS A 128 -4.54 18.72 -15.23
CA HIS A 128 -3.53 19.40 -16.03
C HIS A 128 -2.57 18.40 -16.69
N PHE A 129 -1.95 17.51 -15.92
CA PHE A 129 -0.99 16.55 -16.46
C PHE A 129 -1.65 15.46 -17.31
N ALA A 130 -2.91 15.12 -17.06
CA ALA A 130 -3.67 14.21 -17.90
C ALA A 130 -3.92 14.80 -19.31
N ALA A 131 -4.11 16.13 -19.39
CA ALA A 131 -4.31 16.85 -20.65
C ALA A 131 -3.00 17.11 -21.40
N GLU A 132 -1.93 17.48 -20.69
CA GLU A 132 -0.68 17.95 -21.31
C GLU A 132 0.31 16.83 -21.64
N ALA A 133 0.37 15.75 -20.86
CA ALA A 133 1.30 14.66 -21.09
C ALA A 133 0.86 13.80 -22.29
N LYS A 134 1.83 13.41 -23.11
CA LYS A 134 1.56 12.52 -24.26
C LYS A 134 0.99 11.15 -23.82
N ARG A 135 1.36 10.69 -22.61
CA ARG A 135 0.89 9.44 -21.99
C ARG A 135 0.60 9.69 -20.53
N CYS A 136 -0.52 9.17 -20.08
CA CYS A 136 -0.93 9.26 -18.69
C CYS A 136 -1.50 7.93 -18.23
N TYR A 137 -0.92 7.36 -17.17
CA TYR A 137 -1.31 6.07 -16.60
C TYR A 137 -1.75 6.24 -15.14
N PHE A 138 -2.90 5.66 -14.82
CA PHE A 138 -3.48 5.67 -13.48
C PHE A 138 -3.51 4.26 -12.91
N PHE A 139 -2.53 3.94 -12.06
CA PHE A 139 -2.42 2.63 -11.44
C PHE A 139 -3.20 2.57 -10.13
N THR A 140 -4.07 1.60 -9.97
CA THR A 140 -4.80 1.36 -8.72
C THR A 140 -5.30 -0.08 -8.64
N ALA A 141 -5.50 -0.60 -7.42
CA ALA A 141 -6.21 -1.85 -7.21
C ALA A 141 -7.73 -1.63 -7.10
N THR A 142 -8.14 -0.45 -6.63
CA THR A 142 -9.53 -0.12 -6.29
C THR A 142 -9.87 1.27 -6.82
N PRO A 143 -10.35 1.40 -8.07
CA PRO A 143 -10.77 2.67 -8.63
C PRO A 143 -11.82 3.36 -7.76
N LYS A 144 -11.78 4.69 -7.71
CA LYS A 144 -12.70 5.50 -6.95
C LYS A 144 -13.58 6.31 -7.89
N TYR A 145 -14.87 6.00 -7.93
CA TYR A 145 -15.86 6.61 -8.81
C TYR A 145 -16.67 7.68 -8.09
N SER A 146 -17.10 8.67 -8.83
CA SER A 146 -18.06 9.65 -8.35
C SER A 146 -19.47 9.31 -8.84
N ALA A 147 -20.44 9.43 -7.93
CA ALA A 147 -21.85 9.33 -8.27
C ALA A 147 -22.43 10.64 -8.84
N THR A 148 -21.66 11.74 -8.84
CA THR A 148 -22.10 13.07 -9.29
C THR A 148 -21.03 13.73 -10.14
N VAL A 149 -21.47 14.48 -11.15
CA VAL A 149 -20.56 15.25 -12.03
C VAL A 149 -19.83 16.38 -11.26
N ALA A 150 -20.41 16.84 -10.15
CA ALA A 150 -19.82 17.92 -9.35
C ALA A 150 -18.57 17.53 -8.54
N LYS A 151 -18.24 16.25 -8.47
CA LYS A 151 -17.07 15.74 -7.75
C LYS A 151 -16.18 14.92 -8.67
N PRO A 152 -14.85 15.10 -8.58
CA PRO A 152 -13.93 14.25 -9.32
C PRO A 152 -14.13 12.77 -9.02
N GLY A 153 -14.06 11.93 -10.05
CA GLY A 153 -14.11 10.48 -9.95
C GLY A 153 -13.36 9.85 -11.11
N MET A 154 -12.77 8.68 -10.89
CA MET A 154 -12.02 7.98 -11.95
C MET A 154 -12.92 7.44 -13.08
N ASN A 155 -14.23 7.60 -12.96
CA ASN A 155 -15.19 7.40 -14.05
C ASN A 155 -15.35 8.62 -14.97
N ASP A 156 -14.60 9.70 -14.74
CA ASP A 156 -14.47 10.79 -15.70
C ASP A 156 -13.48 10.41 -16.80
N VAL A 157 -14.01 9.96 -17.92
CA VAL A 157 -13.23 9.48 -19.08
C VAL A 157 -12.40 10.59 -19.72
N ALA A 158 -12.81 11.85 -19.59
CA ALA A 158 -12.04 12.98 -20.16
C ALA A 158 -10.67 13.13 -19.48
N VAL A 159 -10.59 12.86 -18.17
CA VAL A 159 -9.36 12.96 -17.38
C VAL A 159 -8.64 11.60 -17.29
N TYR A 160 -9.38 10.55 -16.93
CA TYR A 160 -8.77 9.24 -16.61
C TYR A 160 -8.69 8.28 -17.81
N GLY A 161 -9.42 8.54 -18.86
CA GLY A 161 -9.58 7.61 -19.97
C GLY A 161 -10.34 6.35 -19.56
N ASN A 162 -10.24 5.33 -20.41
CA ASN A 162 -10.82 4.00 -20.13
C ASN A 162 -9.86 3.13 -19.33
N ILE A 163 -10.36 2.01 -18.81
CA ILE A 163 -9.52 0.92 -18.30
C ILE A 163 -8.80 0.29 -19.49
N ILE A 164 -7.49 0.45 -19.55
CA ILE A 164 -6.62 -0.03 -20.64
C ILE A 164 -5.89 -1.32 -20.29
N ALA A 165 -5.79 -1.64 -19.01
CA ALA A 165 -5.21 -2.88 -18.52
C ALA A 165 -5.92 -3.31 -17.22
N LYS A 166 -6.25 -4.59 -17.15
CA LYS A 166 -6.82 -5.23 -15.97
C LYS A 166 -6.19 -6.61 -15.83
N VAL A 167 -5.67 -6.93 -14.65
CA VAL A 167 -5.18 -8.26 -14.33
C VAL A 167 -6.07 -8.83 -13.22
N PRO A 168 -6.86 -9.87 -13.48
CA PRO A 168 -7.67 -10.53 -12.47
C PRO A 168 -6.80 -11.18 -11.39
N ALA A 169 -7.17 -11.03 -10.11
CA ALA A 169 -6.43 -11.67 -9.02
C ALA A 169 -6.38 -13.21 -9.11
N PRO A 170 -7.42 -13.92 -9.56
CA PRO A 170 -7.33 -15.38 -9.78
C PRO A 170 -6.23 -15.78 -10.76
N GLU A 171 -5.99 -15.02 -11.82
CA GLU A 171 -4.89 -15.28 -12.77
C GLU A 171 -3.52 -15.11 -12.10
N LEU A 172 -3.37 -14.11 -11.23
CA LEU A 172 -2.15 -13.92 -10.47
C LEU A 172 -1.89 -15.05 -9.47
N VAL A 173 -2.95 -15.60 -8.87
CA VAL A 173 -2.86 -16.77 -7.97
C VAL A 173 -2.44 -18.00 -8.77
N GLN A 174 -3.08 -18.28 -9.91
CA GLN A 174 -2.73 -19.40 -10.78
C GLN A 174 -1.32 -19.30 -11.34
N GLY A 175 -0.89 -18.08 -11.66
CA GLY A 175 0.47 -17.80 -12.14
C GLY A 175 1.54 -17.83 -11.04
N GLY A 176 1.17 -18.05 -9.77
CA GLY A 176 2.12 -18.07 -8.66
C GLY A 176 2.77 -16.73 -8.36
N TYR A 177 2.07 -15.62 -8.61
CA TYR A 177 2.54 -14.26 -8.30
C TYR A 177 2.07 -13.78 -6.94
N ILE A 178 0.88 -14.19 -6.52
CA ILE A 178 0.29 -13.94 -5.21
C ILE A 178 -0.41 -15.19 -4.69
N ILE A 179 -0.76 -15.18 -3.40
CA ILE A 179 -1.61 -16.21 -2.77
C ILE A 179 -3.01 -15.66 -2.49
N PRO A 180 -4.03 -16.52 -2.36
CA PRO A 180 -5.38 -16.07 -2.04
C PRO A 180 -5.51 -15.64 -0.57
N PRO A 181 -6.44 -14.73 -0.25
CA PRO A 181 -6.81 -14.44 1.13
C PRO A 181 -7.74 -15.51 1.70
N LYS A 182 -7.59 -15.80 2.99
CA LYS A 182 -8.52 -16.60 3.80
C LYS A 182 -9.12 -15.70 4.87
N VAL A 183 -10.39 -15.36 4.72
CA VAL A 183 -11.11 -14.54 5.70
C VAL A 183 -11.72 -15.44 6.76
N ILE A 184 -11.40 -15.15 8.01
CA ILE A 184 -12.03 -15.76 9.17
C ILE A 184 -12.64 -14.68 10.07
N THR A 185 -13.61 -15.08 10.88
CA THR A 185 -14.23 -14.23 11.88
C THR A 185 -13.85 -14.70 13.26
N ALA A 186 -13.52 -13.76 14.15
CA ALA A 186 -13.29 -14.07 15.56
C ALA A 186 -14.27 -13.26 16.43
N PRO A 187 -14.88 -13.89 17.44
CA PRO A 187 -15.81 -13.21 18.32
C PRO A 187 -15.08 -12.14 19.15
N MET A 188 -15.65 -10.94 19.17
CA MET A 188 -15.17 -9.83 19.98
C MET A 188 -16.32 -9.30 20.78
N ARG A 189 -16.18 -9.32 22.12
CA ARG A 189 -17.24 -8.82 22.98
C ARG A 189 -17.50 -7.33 22.78
N LEU A 190 -18.74 -6.90 22.90
CA LEU A 190 -19.08 -5.48 22.90
C LEU A 190 -18.48 -4.81 24.14
N SER A 191 -17.93 -3.61 24.00
CA SER A 191 -17.53 -2.82 25.16
C SER A 191 -18.76 -2.29 25.89
N VAL A 192 -18.80 -2.48 27.19
CA VAL A 192 -19.80 -1.88 28.07
C VAL A 192 -19.32 -0.47 28.45
N LYS A 193 -20.26 0.45 28.72
CA LYS A 193 -19.91 1.83 29.09
C LYS A 193 -19.04 1.79 30.38
N GLY A 194 -17.83 2.36 30.31
CA GLY A 194 -16.85 2.36 31.39
C GLY A 194 -15.90 1.15 31.42
N GLU A 195 -15.99 0.26 30.44
CA GLU A 195 -15.08 -0.88 30.30
C GLU A 195 -13.75 -0.48 29.68
N ASP A 196 -12.70 -1.19 30.10
CA ASP A 196 -11.36 -1.07 29.54
C ASP A 196 -11.31 -1.67 28.12
N ILE A 197 -11.33 -0.78 27.10
CA ILE A 197 -11.26 -1.17 25.70
C ILE A 197 -9.89 -1.78 25.38
N ALA A 198 -8.83 -1.37 26.07
CA ALA A 198 -7.48 -1.87 25.83
C ALA A 198 -7.38 -3.34 26.24
N GLN A 199 -7.90 -3.70 27.39
CA GLN A 199 -7.91 -5.09 27.86
C GLN A 199 -8.76 -5.99 26.95
N ARG A 200 -9.91 -5.51 26.50
CA ARG A 200 -10.75 -6.24 25.52
C ARG A 200 -10.01 -6.48 24.20
N ASP A 201 -9.34 -5.46 23.66
CA ASP A 201 -8.60 -5.57 22.43
C ASP A 201 -7.38 -6.51 22.61
N CYS A 202 -6.76 -6.52 23.81
CA CYS A 202 -5.73 -7.48 24.20
C CYS A 202 -6.25 -8.92 24.17
N GLU A 203 -7.33 -9.22 24.90
CA GLU A 203 -7.94 -10.55 24.94
C GLU A 203 -8.28 -11.06 23.54
N TYR A 204 -8.85 -10.20 22.70
CA TYR A 204 -9.18 -10.54 21.33
C TYR A 204 -7.93 -10.89 20.49
N LEU A 205 -6.87 -10.08 20.58
CA LEU A 205 -5.63 -10.34 19.84
C LEU A 205 -4.92 -11.60 20.31
N MET A 206 -4.83 -11.78 21.62
CA MET A 206 -4.19 -12.98 22.21
C MET A 206 -4.93 -14.26 21.82
N GLN A 207 -6.27 -14.24 21.81
CA GLN A 207 -7.07 -15.39 21.35
C GLN A 207 -6.80 -15.71 19.89
N ILE A 208 -6.72 -14.70 19.01
CA ILE A 208 -6.42 -14.90 17.59
C ILE A 208 -5.05 -15.55 17.41
N ILE A 209 -4.05 -15.09 18.13
CA ILE A 209 -2.67 -15.60 18.05
C ILE A 209 -2.58 -17.04 18.54
N GLN A 210 -3.34 -17.37 19.60
CA GLN A 210 -3.42 -18.75 20.10
C GLN A 210 -4.12 -19.69 19.13
N ASP A 211 -5.21 -19.25 18.52
CA ASP A 211 -6.01 -20.07 17.60
C ASP A 211 -5.38 -20.21 16.21
N ASN A 212 -4.50 -19.29 15.85
CA ASN A 212 -3.87 -19.25 14.54
C ASN A 212 -2.37 -19.01 14.70
N PRO A 213 -1.54 -20.06 14.61
CA PRO A 213 -0.09 -19.93 14.73
C PRO A 213 0.48 -19.20 13.50
N VAL A 214 0.65 -17.89 13.65
CA VAL A 214 1.20 -16.98 12.62
C VAL A 214 2.26 -16.09 13.27
N ASP A 215 3.41 -15.96 12.65
CA ASP A 215 4.56 -15.29 13.25
C ASP A 215 4.65 -13.79 12.89
N LYS A 216 3.99 -13.35 11.82
CA LYS A 216 4.12 -11.98 11.29
C LYS A 216 2.74 -11.36 11.07
N ILE A 217 2.34 -10.49 12.00
CA ILE A 217 0.97 -10.00 12.13
C ILE A 217 0.92 -8.50 11.96
N LEU A 218 -0.04 -8.01 11.15
CA LEU A 218 -0.39 -6.61 11.05
C LEU A 218 -1.75 -6.36 11.70
N VAL A 219 -1.79 -5.48 12.69
CA VAL A 219 -3.02 -5.10 13.40
C VAL A 219 -3.46 -3.70 12.99
N CYS A 220 -4.67 -3.62 12.46
CA CYS A 220 -5.30 -2.36 12.04
C CYS A 220 -6.15 -1.79 13.18
N ALA A 221 -5.57 -0.90 13.98
CA ALA A 221 -6.23 -0.29 15.12
C ALA A 221 -7.26 0.77 14.72
N LYS A 222 -8.23 1.02 15.57
CA LYS A 222 -9.31 1.99 15.35
C LYS A 222 -8.82 3.44 15.36
N ALA A 223 -7.86 3.77 16.23
CA ALA A 223 -7.24 5.09 16.31
C ALA A 223 -5.87 4.98 16.99
N THR A 224 -5.01 5.99 16.82
CA THR A 224 -3.71 6.08 17.50
C THR A 224 -3.82 5.91 19.02
N ARG A 225 -4.82 6.53 19.64
CA ARG A 225 -5.06 6.39 21.09
C ARG A 225 -5.30 4.94 21.52
N HIS A 226 -5.94 4.12 20.68
CA HIS A 226 -6.19 2.70 20.99
C HIS A 226 -4.90 1.87 20.92
N ILE A 227 -3.95 2.23 20.03
CA ILE A 227 -2.62 1.60 20.02
C ILE A 227 -1.89 1.90 21.34
N ILE A 228 -1.89 3.16 21.74
CA ILE A 228 -1.22 3.57 22.99
C ILE A 228 -1.88 2.91 24.19
N ALA A 229 -3.21 2.95 24.31
CA ALA A 229 -3.93 2.30 25.39
C ALA A 229 -3.65 0.79 25.44
N LEU A 230 -3.69 0.08 24.31
CA LEU A 230 -3.37 -1.35 24.23
C LEU A 230 -1.96 -1.65 24.79
N LEU A 231 -0.98 -0.78 24.52
CA LEU A 231 0.41 -0.99 24.95
C LEU A 231 0.69 -0.51 26.38
N SER A 232 -0.09 0.42 26.95
CA SER A 232 0.18 1.05 28.25
C SER A 232 -0.88 0.78 29.32
N GLU A 233 -2.08 0.32 28.95
CA GLU A 233 -3.23 0.16 29.82
C GLU A 233 -3.77 -1.29 29.81
N SER A 234 -3.06 -2.23 29.13
CA SER A 234 -3.37 -3.66 29.13
C SER A 234 -2.09 -4.49 29.24
N ASP A 235 -2.24 -5.78 29.49
CA ASP A 235 -1.12 -6.74 29.59
C ASP A 235 -0.59 -7.21 28.22
N PHE A 236 -1.02 -6.58 27.11
CA PHE A 236 -0.70 -7.03 25.76
C PHE A 236 0.80 -7.11 25.48
N ALA A 237 1.55 -6.07 25.87
CA ALA A 237 2.98 -6.00 25.62
C ALA A 237 3.75 -7.13 26.32
N ASP A 238 3.38 -7.44 27.54
CA ASP A 238 4.02 -8.52 28.34
C ASP A 238 3.62 -9.89 27.81
N GLN A 239 2.32 -10.14 27.62
CA GLN A 239 1.81 -11.43 27.13
C GLN A 239 2.36 -11.79 25.74
N ILE A 240 2.48 -10.81 24.84
CA ILE A 240 2.99 -11.08 23.50
C ILE A 240 4.51 -11.30 23.49
N ALA A 241 5.24 -10.61 24.37
CA ALA A 241 6.68 -10.82 24.55
C ALA A 241 6.98 -12.21 25.15
N GLU A 242 6.17 -12.71 26.09
CA GLU A 242 6.27 -14.08 26.63
C GLU A 242 6.10 -15.16 25.54
N GLN A 243 5.36 -14.86 24.47
CA GLN A 243 5.21 -15.74 23.31
C GLN A 243 6.31 -15.56 22.24
N GLY A 244 7.32 -14.73 22.54
CA GLY A 244 8.49 -14.50 21.69
C GLY A 244 8.27 -13.50 20.56
N TYR A 245 7.19 -12.72 20.58
CA TYR A 245 6.97 -11.68 19.57
C TYR A 245 7.59 -10.35 20.01
N SER A 246 8.12 -9.64 19.03
CA SER A 246 8.45 -8.23 19.15
C SER A 246 7.27 -7.35 18.70
N VAL A 247 7.14 -6.18 19.28
CA VAL A 247 6.06 -5.23 18.98
C VAL A 247 6.61 -4.00 18.29
N LEU A 248 6.10 -3.72 17.09
CA LEU A 248 6.40 -2.51 16.35
C LEU A 248 5.15 -1.65 16.25
N HIS A 249 5.26 -0.36 16.47
CA HIS A 249 4.16 0.54 16.16
C HIS A 249 4.63 1.86 15.58
N ILE A 250 3.83 2.42 14.69
CA ILE A 250 4.10 3.71 14.08
C ILE A 250 2.83 4.56 14.01
N THR A 251 2.94 5.79 14.47
CA THR A 251 1.84 6.75 14.46
C THR A 251 2.32 8.11 13.94
N ALA A 252 1.41 8.90 13.39
CA ALA A 252 1.74 10.24 12.88
C ALA A 252 2.17 11.19 14.02
N LYS A 253 1.55 11.05 15.20
CA LYS A 253 1.76 11.95 16.34
C LYS A 253 2.97 11.57 17.20
N HIS A 254 3.19 10.27 17.45
CA HIS A 254 4.19 9.82 18.41
C HIS A 254 5.46 9.29 17.75
N GLY A 255 5.43 9.05 16.41
CA GLY A 255 6.55 8.48 15.67
C GLY A 255 6.55 6.96 15.66
N ALA A 256 7.73 6.37 15.54
CA ALA A 256 7.97 4.94 15.40
C ALA A 256 8.64 4.36 16.65
N PHE A 257 8.23 3.14 17.03
CA PHE A 257 8.73 2.44 18.19
C PHE A 257 8.93 0.95 17.87
N ILE A 258 9.95 0.36 18.46
CA ILE A 258 10.27 -1.08 18.42
C ILE A 258 10.49 -1.53 19.87
N ASP A 259 9.69 -2.48 20.34
CA ASP A 259 9.73 -3.01 21.70
C ASP A 259 9.80 -1.91 22.79
N GLY A 260 8.91 -0.91 22.65
CA GLY A 260 8.82 0.24 23.54
C GLY A 260 9.89 1.33 23.35
N GLN A 261 10.92 1.09 22.55
CA GLN A 261 11.99 2.05 22.29
C GLN A 261 11.66 2.92 21.06
N LYS A 262 11.77 4.24 21.22
CA LYS A 262 11.56 5.19 20.15
C LYS A 262 12.73 5.14 19.15
N VAL A 263 12.40 5.02 17.87
CA VAL A 263 13.37 4.98 16.77
C VAL A 263 13.01 6.01 15.69
N ASN A 264 13.95 6.34 14.81
CA ASN A 264 13.60 7.10 13.61
C ASN A 264 12.86 6.21 12.60
N ARG A 265 12.24 6.83 11.59
CA ARG A 265 11.44 6.09 10.61
C ARG A 265 12.27 5.16 9.73
N GLU A 266 13.47 5.56 9.38
CA GLU A 266 14.38 4.76 8.56
C GLU A 266 14.73 3.45 9.29
N VAL A 267 15.18 3.53 10.53
CA VAL A 267 15.46 2.35 11.38
C VAL A 267 14.24 1.47 11.54
N PHE A 268 13.05 2.05 11.71
CA PHE A 268 11.80 1.30 11.81
C PHE A 268 11.55 0.45 10.56
N PHE A 269 11.65 1.06 9.38
CA PHE A 269 11.37 0.33 8.13
C PHE A 269 12.47 -0.63 7.75
N ASP A 270 13.72 -0.32 8.02
CA ASP A 270 14.84 -1.23 7.81
C ASP A 270 14.71 -2.47 8.71
N THR A 271 14.37 -2.27 9.98
CA THR A 271 14.10 -3.36 10.92
C THR A 271 12.91 -4.20 10.45
N LEU A 272 11.81 -3.56 10.08
CA LEU A 272 10.61 -4.25 9.60
C LEU A 272 10.90 -5.10 8.34
N ASN A 273 11.71 -4.57 7.41
CA ASN A 273 12.12 -5.30 6.22
C ASN A 273 13.08 -6.46 6.55
N ALA A 274 14.03 -6.25 7.45
CA ALA A 274 14.96 -7.29 7.88
C ALA A 274 14.20 -8.43 8.59
N TRP A 275 13.34 -8.10 9.56
CA TRP A 275 12.53 -9.08 10.28
C TRP A 275 11.51 -9.78 9.39
N GLY A 276 10.98 -9.09 8.39
CA GLY A 276 10.11 -9.71 7.39
C GLY A 276 10.79 -10.83 6.60
N LYS A 277 12.10 -10.73 6.38
CA LYS A 277 12.90 -11.72 5.65
C LYS A 277 13.43 -12.84 6.55
N ASP A 278 13.49 -12.61 7.85
CA ASP A 278 13.97 -13.59 8.84
C ASP A 278 12.85 -14.60 9.13
N PRO A 279 13.03 -15.89 8.83
CA PRO A 279 12.00 -16.90 9.04
C PRO A 279 11.69 -17.17 10.52
N ASP A 280 12.66 -16.93 11.41
CA ASP A 280 12.54 -17.25 12.85
C ASP A 280 11.99 -16.06 13.66
N LYS A 281 11.88 -14.88 13.03
CA LYS A 281 11.45 -13.68 13.73
C LYS A 281 9.92 -13.55 13.78
N LYS A 282 9.41 -13.49 15.02
CA LYS A 282 7.99 -13.21 15.31
C LYS A 282 7.78 -11.75 15.62
N PHE A 283 6.77 -11.14 15.03
CA PHE A 283 6.44 -9.75 15.35
C PHE A 283 4.98 -9.36 15.08
N VAL A 284 4.52 -8.39 15.83
CA VAL A 284 3.23 -7.72 15.66
C VAL A 284 3.46 -6.26 15.31
N VAL A 285 2.88 -5.80 14.21
CA VAL A 285 2.91 -4.38 13.81
C VAL A 285 1.55 -3.75 14.07
N LEU A 286 1.52 -2.74 14.93
CA LEU A 286 0.30 -2.00 15.23
C LEU A 286 0.29 -0.68 14.43
N HIS A 287 -0.78 -0.44 13.69
CA HIS A 287 -0.93 0.83 12.98
C HIS A 287 -2.38 1.30 12.90
N HIS A 288 -2.57 2.60 12.63
CA HIS A 288 -3.88 3.17 12.34
C HIS A 288 -4.03 3.58 10.86
N SER A 289 -3.11 4.34 10.30
CA SER A 289 -3.22 4.87 8.94
C SER A 289 -1.90 4.90 8.17
N ILE A 290 -0.76 4.99 8.84
CA ILE A 290 0.54 5.22 8.19
C ILE A 290 0.94 4.06 7.29
N LEU A 291 0.65 2.83 7.70
CA LEU A 291 0.96 1.63 6.92
C LEU A 291 -0.14 1.28 5.91
N ALA A 292 -1.23 2.04 5.84
CA ALA A 292 -2.32 1.76 4.90
C ALA A 292 -1.91 1.94 3.43
N GLU A 293 -0.92 2.79 3.14
CA GLU A 293 -0.50 3.11 1.77
C GLU A 293 0.96 2.70 1.52
N GLY A 294 1.15 1.77 0.60
CA GLY A 294 2.41 1.54 -0.12
C GLY A 294 3.56 0.82 0.61
N ILE A 295 3.52 0.59 1.93
CA ILE A 295 4.65 -0.01 2.63
C ILE A 295 4.69 -1.52 2.41
N ASN A 296 5.84 -1.99 1.95
CA ASN A 296 6.11 -3.40 1.77
C ASN A 296 6.55 -4.04 3.09
N ILE A 297 5.74 -4.99 3.60
CA ILE A 297 6.14 -5.87 4.70
C ILE A 297 6.36 -7.25 4.10
N SER A 298 7.62 -7.68 4.06
CA SER A 298 7.95 -9.00 3.54
C SER A 298 7.36 -10.10 4.41
N ALA A 299 6.86 -11.16 3.79
CA ALA A 299 6.34 -12.37 4.44
C ALA A 299 5.26 -12.15 5.52
N LEU A 300 4.52 -11.03 5.49
CA LEU A 300 3.39 -10.82 6.38
C LEU A 300 2.36 -11.95 6.22
N GLU A 301 1.98 -12.61 7.31
CA GLU A 301 1.13 -13.81 7.30
C GLU A 301 -0.33 -13.49 7.60
N ALA A 302 -0.57 -12.58 8.55
CA ALA A 302 -1.92 -12.22 8.96
C ALA A 302 -2.16 -10.72 9.04
N VAL A 303 -3.40 -10.35 8.79
CA VAL A 303 -3.96 -9.03 9.10
C VAL A 303 -5.13 -9.20 10.05
N VAL A 304 -5.14 -8.47 11.14
CA VAL A 304 -6.22 -8.43 12.13
C VAL A 304 -6.88 -7.06 12.13
N PHE A 305 -8.17 -7.03 11.87
CA PHE A 305 -8.96 -5.80 11.91
C PHE A 305 -9.56 -5.58 13.32
N LEU A 306 -9.25 -4.43 13.91
CA LEU A 306 -9.95 -3.93 15.10
C LEU A 306 -10.99 -2.86 14.75
N ARG A 307 -11.18 -2.58 13.48
CA ARG A 307 -12.09 -1.56 12.95
C ARG A 307 -12.67 -1.91 11.59
N SER A 308 -13.77 -1.27 11.23
CA SER A 308 -14.25 -1.23 9.86
C SER A 308 -13.43 -0.25 9.01
N MET A 309 -13.24 -0.55 7.74
CA MET A 309 -12.55 0.29 6.76
C MET A 309 -13.40 0.42 5.49
N ASP A 310 -13.06 1.37 4.64
CA ASP A 310 -13.66 1.45 3.29
C ASP A 310 -13.05 0.40 2.34
N VAL A 311 -13.63 0.26 1.16
CA VAL A 311 -13.22 -0.72 0.14
C VAL A 311 -11.74 -0.60 -0.22
N VAL A 312 -11.24 0.63 -0.35
CA VAL A 312 -9.82 0.90 -0.65
C VAL A 312 -8.93 0.39 0.47
N GLY A 313 -9.25 0.80 1.70
CA GLY A 313 -8.48 0.40 2.88
C GLY A 313 -8.49 -1.11 3.10
N ILE A 314 -9.64 -1.78 2.88
CA ILE A 314 -9.74 -3.24 2.94
C ILE A 314 -8.85 -3.87 1.86
N GLY A 315 -9.00 -3.49 0.60
CA GLY A 315 -8.24 -4.06 -0.51
C GLY A 315 -6.73 -3.92 -0.35
N GLN A 316 -6.26 -2.74 0.08
CA GLN A 316 -4.85 -2.49 0.36
C GLN A 316 -4.32 -3.28 1.54
N THR A 317 -5.10 -3.38 2.61
CA THR A 317 -4.70 -4.07 3.84
C THR A 317 -4.64 -5.58 3.63
N VAL A 318 -5.68 -6.16 3.04
CA VAL A 318 -5.71 -7.58 2.64
C VAL A 318 -4.55 -7.89 1.70
N GLY A 319 -4.34 -7.08 0.68
CA GLY A 319 -3.29 -7.27 -0.31
C GLY A 319 -1.87 -7.39 0.26
N ARG A 320 -1.62 -6.92 1.48
CA ARG A 320 -0.30 -7.04 2.14
C ARG A 320 0.03 -8.46 2.56
N THR A 321 -0.97 -9.27 2.89
CA THR A 321 -0.79 -10.68 3.27
C THR A 321 -0.67 -11.62 2.07
N LEU A 322 -0.89 -11.13 0.85
CA LEU A 322 -1.01 -11.99 -0.34
C LEU A 322 0.31 -12.24 -1.06
N ARG A 323 1.40 -11.71 -0.55
CA ARG A 323 2.72 -11.98 -1.12
C ARG A 323 3.16 -13.39 -0.81
N LEU A 324 3.83 -14.00 -1.78
CA LEU A 324 4.47 -15.29 -1.60
C LEU A 324 5.48 -15.24 -0.45
N HIS A 325 5.61 -16.35 0.23
CA HIS A 325 6.76 -16.55 1.11
C HIS A 325 8.05 -16.54 0.26
N PRO A 326 9.17 -15.99 0.74
CA PRO A 326 10.42 -15.94 -0.03
C PRO A 326 10.89 -17.30 -0.55
N GLN A 327 10.71 -18.37 0.24
CA GLN A 327 11.03 -19.73 -0.16
C GLN A 327 10.14 -20.23 -1.30
N ASP A 328 8.83 -19.95 -1.24
CA ASP A 328 7.87 -20.32 -2.29
C ASP A 328 8.20 -19.59 -3.60
N ALA A 329 8.49 -18.27 -3.50
CA ALA A 329 8.90 -17.48 -4.66
C ALA A 329 10.22 -17.99 -5.28
N ALA A 330 11.18 -18.44 -4.48
CA ALA A 330 12.42 -19.04 -4.95
C ALA A 330 12.17 -20.42 -5.60
N GLY A 331 11.32 -21.24 -4.96
CA GLY A 331 10.93 -22.56 -5.48
C GLY A 331 10.22 -22.48 -6.83
N ILE A 332 9.30 -21.51 -6.99
CA ILE A 332 8.62 -21.28 -8.27
C ILE A 332 9.61 -20.84 -9.36
N ARG A 333 10.51 -19.88 -9.05
CA ARG A 333 11.52 -19.43 -10.02
C ARG A 333 12.49 -20.52 -10.45
N SER A 334 12.84 -21.44 -9.56
CA SER A 334 13.71 -22.57 -9.88
C SER A 334 13.00 -23.75 -10.53
N GLY A 335 11.66 -23.74 -10.58
CA GLY A 335 10.85 -24.86 -11.05
C GLY A 335 10.69 -25.99 -10.04
N ALA A 336 11.19 -25.83 -8.80
CA ALA A 336 11.03 -26.83 -7.74
C ALA A 336 9.58 -26.88 -7.19
N ILE A 337 8.86 -25.77 -7.30
CA ILE A 337 7.44 -25.66 -6.93
C ILE A 337 6.66 -25.23 -8.17
N GLN A 338 5.57 -25.91 -8.45
CA GLN A 338 4.67 -25.54 -9.56
C GLN A 338 3.91 -24.27 -9.18
N ALA A 339 3.90 -23.28 -10.06
CA ALA A 339 3.10 -22.06 -9.90
C ALA A 339 1.61 -22.41 -9.77
N GLY A 340 0.95 -21.84 -8.76
CA GLY A 340 -0.47 -22.06 -8.48
C GLY A 340 -0.80 -23.34 -7.69
N ASP A 341 0.16 -24.21 -7.45
CA ASP A 341 -0.04 -25.36 -6.56
C ASP A 341 0.13 -24.95 -5.09
N LEU A 342 -0.95 -24.38 -4.55
CA LEU A 342 -0.98 -23.87 -3.17
C LEU A 342 -0.71 -24.94 -2.11
N SER A 343 -0.86 -26.22 -2.43
CA SER A 343 -0.60 -27.33 -1.50
C SER A 343 0.88 -27.53 -1.23
N SER A 344 1.74 -27.11 -2.16
CA SER A 344 3.20 -27.19 -2.07
C SER A 344 3.83 -25.93 -1.47
N TYR A 345 3.02 -24.88 -1.16
CA TYR A 345 3.55 -23.63 -0.63
C TYR A 345 3.72 -23.68 0.89
N THR A 346 4.80 -23.10 1.38
CA THR A 346 5.01 -22.83 2.81
C THR A 346 3.92 -21.95 3.37
N LYS A 347 3.48 -20.96 2.56
CA LYS A 347 2.39 -20.06 2.87
C LYS A 347 1.34 -20.13 1.75
N SER A 348 0.28 -20.90 1.97
CA SER A 348 -0.76 -21.15 0.95
C SER A 348 -1.85 -20.07 0.89
N TYR A 349 -1.98 -19.22 1.91
CA TYR A 349 -2.95 -18.12 1.95
C TYR A 349 -2.47 -16.97 2.85
N GLY A 350 -3.04 -15.79 2.66
CA GLY A 350 -2.94 -14.67 3.59
C GLY A 350 -4.13 -14.67 4.55
N LEU A 351 -3.86 -14.77 5.86
CA LEU A 351 -4.92 -14.79 6.86
C LEU A 351 -5.49 -13.37 7.08
N VAL A 352 -6.81 -13.27 7.05
CA VAL A 352 -7.54 -12.01 7.31
C VAL A 352 -8.56 -12.24 8.41
N VAL A 353 -8.35 -11.64 9.57
CA VAL A 353 -9.21 -11.81 10.74
C VAL A 353 -10.08 -10.58 10.96
N CYS A 354 -11.40 -10.80 11.03
CA CYS A 354 -12.39 -9.75 11.20
C CYS A 354 -13.17 -9.94 12.52
N PRO A 355 -13.39 -8.88 13.32
CA PRO A 355 -14.18 -8.97 14.51
C PRO A 355 -15.67 -9.18 14.18
N VAL A 356 -16.32 -10.04 14.92
CA VAL A 356 -17.76 -10.18 14.98
C VAL A 356 -18.24 -9.88 16.38
N PHE A 357 -19.03 -8.83 16.53
CA PHE A 357 -19.61 -8.44 17.80
C PHE A 357 -20.92 -9.18 18.05
N ASP A 358 -21.12 -9.71 19.23
CA ASP A 358 -22.35 -10.41 19.62
C ASP A 358 -23.61 -9.60 19.25
N LYS A 359 -24.49 -10.23 18.48
CA LYS A 359 -25.85 -9.80 18.07
C LYS A 359 -25.98 -8.57 17.16
N ALA A 360 -24.98 -7.75 16.91
CA ALA A 360 -25.22 -6.47 16.25
C ALA A 360 -24.46 -6.17 14.96
N SER A 361 -23.28 -6.71 14.70
CA SER A 361 -22.59 -6.35 13.45
C SER A 361 -21.62 -7.40 12.90
N THR A 362 -22.10 -8.14 11.94
CA THR A 362 -21.27 -8.81 10.92
C THR A 362 -20.76 -7.82 9.86
N GLY A 363 -20.92 -6.51 10.09
CA GLY A 363 -20.69 -5.47 9.07
C GLY A 363 -19.26 -5.43 8.55
N THR A 364 -18.26 -5.49 9.44
CA THR A 364 -16.85 -5.50 9.02
C THR A 364 -16.52 -6.79 8.27
N ALA A 365 -16.91 -7.94 8.81
CA ALA A 365 -16.67 -9.23 8.19
C ALA A 365 -17.37 -9.34 6.81
N LYS A 366 -18.62 -8.91 6.71
CA LYS A 366 -19.35 -8.86 5.43
C LYS A 366 -18.69 -7.93 4.43
N ALA A 367 -18.25 -6.76 4.84
CA ALA A 367 -17.57 -5.80 3.97
C ALA A 367 -16.24 -6.38 3.44
N VAL A 368 -15.44 -6.99 4.32
CA VAL A 368 -14.17 -7.63 3.94
C VAL A 368 -14.43 -8.82 3.02
N GLN A 369 -15.36 -9.71 3.38
CA GLN A 369 -15.70 -10.88 2.56
C GLN A 369 -16.19 -10.47 1.18
N ASN A 370 -17.04 -9.44 1.09
CA ASN A 370 -17.55 -8.94 -0.19
C ASN A 370 -16.41 -8.39 -1.09
N VAL A 371 -15.47 -7.64 -0.54
CA VAL A 371 -14.29 -7.14 -1.28
C VAL A 371 -13.42 -8.31 -1.76
N VAL A 372 -13.20 -9.30 -0.89
CA VAL A 372 -12.42 -10.50 -1.22
C VAL A 372 -13.11 -11.32 -2.31
N ASP A 373 -14.42 -11.52 -2.24
CA ASP A 373 -15.16 -12.28 -3.24
C ASP A 373 -15.14 -11.58 -4.60
N ILE A 374 -15.34 -10.28 -4.64
CA ILE A 374 -15.27 -9.50 -5.89
C ILE A 374 -13.88 -9.61 -6.54
N ILE A 375 -12.82 -9.36 -5.76
CA ILE A 375 -11.46 -9.30 -6.30
C ILE A 375 -10.90 -10.70 -6.58
N PHE A 376 -11.00 -11.62 -5.61
CA PHE A 376 -10.24 -12.87 -5.63
C PHE A 376 -11.02 -14.10 -6.10
N LYS A 377 -12.36 -14.07 -6.07
CA LYS A 377 -13.19 -15.15 -6.63
C LYS A 377 -13.74 -14.81 -8.00
N GLN A 378 -14.29 -13.58 -8.14
CA GLN A 378 -14.92 -13.16 -9.41
C GLN A 378 -13.88 -12.56 -10.39
N GLY A 379 -12.70 -12.15 -9.89
CA GLY A 379 -11.69 -11.46 -10.69
C GLY A 379 -12.13 -10.06 -11.15
N GLU A 380 -13.12 -9.48 -10.45
CA GLU A 380 -13.70 -8.18 -10.78
C GLU A 380 -13.07 -7.04 -10.00
N VAL A 381 -13.35 -5.83 -10.45
CA VAL A 381 -12.82 -4.61 -9.85
C VAL A 381 -13.72 -4.17 -8.70
N ALA A 382 -13.18 -4.14 -7.49
CA ALA A 382 -13.89 -3.53 -6.37
C ALA A 382 -13.80 -2.00 -6.47
N VAL A 383 -14.94 -1.36 -6.71
CA VAL A 383 -15.05 0.10 -6.88
C VAL A 383 -15.42 0.75 -5.57
N SER A 384 -14.70 1.81 -5.21
CA SER A 384 -15.06 2.70 -4.10
C SER A 384 -15.83 3.91 -4.63
N ILE A 385 -16.78 4.40 -3.85
CA ILE A 385 -17.58 5.60 -4.21
C ILE A 385 -17.10 6.79 -3.38
N VAL A 386 -16.94 7.94 -4.03
CA VAL A 386 -16.62 9.20 -3.37
C VAL A 386 -17.78 9.57 -2.45
N ARG A 387 -17.54 9.56 -1.13
CA ARG A 387 -18.55 9.91 -0.13
C ARG A 387 -18.88 11.40 -0.20
N ARG A 388 -20.11 11.73 0.18
CA ARG A 388 -20.61 13.10 0.27
C ARG A 388 -19.87 13.95 1.29
#